data_6a0c16b4f4dfc7bfb6aad511c9a24ca0
#
_entry.id   6a0c16b4f4dfc7bfb6aad511c9a24ca0
#
_cell.length_a   1.000
_cell.length_b   1.000
_cell.length_c   1.000
_cell.angle_alpha   90.00
_cell.angle_beta   90.00
_cell.angle_gamma   90.00
#
_symmetry.space_group_name_H-M   'P 1'
#
loop_
_entity.id
_entity.type
_entity.pdbx_description
1 polymer ?
#
loop_
_entity_poly.entity_id
_entity_poly.type
_entity_poly.pdbx_seq_one_letter_code
_entity_poly.pdbx_strand_id
1 'polypeptide(L)'
;MMIMEGEPHDSTFLTRGVKYSDNSGEAKLTIDASKVNWNRQGIYEVTYSVNDSAYNVTTVTEQLRVVGKNEKIVYLTFDDGPSVCTDQILNILRQERVKATFFVTAQFTPYLNRMAAIAKDGHEVAIHTYSHNFKIYKSIDSYFADLNKLNDLIEKYTGKRARIMRFPGGSSNSIYRKYNSDPKFMDRLCVALLDSGYQFVDWNLDSGDARGNNIAADRLVRSACGSRHNIQCLLMHDTGAKRTTVTALPQIIRYFKQHGYEFGVLNSVDYQCWHGGAKKKARLEALRKSGNAAPAPVKTEKPAKVEKKAVKTDSAVAAPVAAKPATKPATTAPATAKSATTKTAPATKPAAAVKPAAHSHVESKTPAHHTPSHPKAKHDTISHQ
;
A
#
# COMPACT_ATOMS: atom_id res chain seq x y z
N MET A 1 -2.06 -10.69 7.33
CA MET A 1 -2.36 -11.45 6.09
C MET A 1 -3.81 -11.31 5.69
N MET A 2 -4.17 -11.56 4.41
CA MET A 2 -5.55 -11.47 3.93
C MET A 2 -5.83 -12.52 2.85
N ILE A 3 -7.01 -13.14 2.88
CA ILE A 3 -7.51 -14.09 1.88
C ILE A 3 -9.02 -13.90 1.72
N MET A 4 -9.55 -14.23 0.54
CA MET A 4 -11.00 -14.22 0.33
C MET A 4 -11.66 -15.46 0.93
N GLU A 5 -12.86 -15.30 1.45
CA GLU A 5 -13.68 -16.37 1.97
C GLU A 5 -13.88 -17.50 0.94
N GLY A 6 -13.45 -18.71 1.29
CA GLY A 6 -13.52 -19.89 0.43
C GLY A 6 -12.51 -19.92 -0.71
N GLU A 7 -11.53 -18.97 -0.77
CA GLU A 7 -10.46 -19.03 -1.77
C GLU A 7 -9.54 -20.22 -1.50
N PRO A 8 -9.23 -21.04 -2.52
CA PRO A 8 -8.26 -22.11 -2.37
C PRO A 8 -6.88 -21.58 -1.96
N HIS A 9 -6.28 -22.20 -0.97
CA HIS A 9 -4.96 -21.89 -0.48
C HIS A 9 -4.15 -23.16 -0.28
N ASP A 10 -2.85 -23.06 -0.44
CA ASP A 10 -1.89 -24.11 -0.16
C ASP A 10 -1.01 -23.75 1.05
N SER A 11 -0.18 -24.68 1.48
CA SER A 11 0.76 -24.45 2.59
C SER A 11 1.73 -23.28 2.34
N THR A 12 1.95 -22.91 1.07
CA THR A 12 2.85 -21.81 0.70
C THR A 12 2.24 -20.44 0.96
N PHE A 13 0.92 -20.34 1.09
CA PHE A 13 0.25 -19.08 1.43
C PHE A 13 0.73 -18.53 2.78
N LEU A 14 0.76 -19.38 3.80
CA LEU A 14 1.18 -18.99 5.16
C LEU A 14 2.70 -18.82 5.30
N THR A 15 3.50 -19.49 4.47
CA THR A 15 4.97 -19.40 4.52
C THR A 15 5.51 -18.22 3.70
N ARG A 16 4.66 -17.57 2.90
CA ARG A 16 5.06 -16.48 2.03
C ARG A 16 5.65 -15.31 2.80
N GLY A 17 6.91 -14.98 2.51
CA GLY A 17 7.62 -13.88 3.17
C GLY A 17 8.13 -14.20 4.58
N VAL A 18 7.86 -15.38 5.12
CA VAL A 18 8.41 -15.83 6.39
C VAL A 18 9.90 -16.10 6.21
N LYS A 19 10.71 -15.51 7.08
CA LYS A 19 12.15 -15.78 7.20
C LYS A 19 12.45 -16.11 8.64
N TYR A 20 13.17 -17.17 8.83
CA TYR A 20 13.67 -17.57 10.12
C TYR A 20 15.12 -18.05 9.99
N SER A 21 15.89 -17.87 11.03
CA SER A 21 17.27 -18.36 11.12
C SER A 21 17.58 -18.65 12.57
N ASP A 22 18.48 -19.57 12.75
CA ASP A 22 19.07 -19.92 14.04
C ASP A 22 20.59 -20.02 13.88
N ASN A 23 21.32 -19.86 14.97
CA ASN A 23 22.77 -19.93 15.01
C ASN A 23 23.31 -21.38 14.85
N SER A 24 22.50 -22.41 15.12
CA SER A 24 22.84 -23.81 14.90
C SER A 24 22.64 -24.29 13.46
N GLY A 25 21.85 -23.55 12.67
CA GLY A 25 21.48 -23.92 11.30
C GLY A 25 20.39 -24.99 11.19
N GLU A 26 19.85 -25.49 12.30
CA GLU A 26 18.87 -26.59 12.37
C GLU A 26 17.46 -26.13 12.83
N ALA A 27 17.10 -24.92 12.53
CA ALA A 27 15.79 -24.38 12.93
C ALA A 27 14.64 -25.00 12.12
N LYS A 28 13.57 -25.39 12.81
CA LYS A 28 12.34 -25.92 12.21
C LYS A 28 11.18 -24.97 12.43
N LEU A 29 10.58 -24.50 11.32
CA LEU A 29 9.35 -23.69 11.34
C LEU A 29 8.11 -24.59 11.47
N THR A 30 7.24 -24.27 12.42
CA THR A 30 5.89 -24.84 12.58
C THR A 30 4.88 -23.71 12.48
N ILE A 31 3.76 -23.93 11.80
CA ILE A 31 2.69 -22.94 11.62
C ILE A 31 1.40 -23.56 12.14
N ASP A 32 0.78 -22.87 13.10
CA ASP A 32 -0.52 -23.23 13.62
C ASP A 32 -1.57 -22.24 13.10
N ALA A 33 -2.43 -22.71 12.21
CA ALA A 33 -3.59 -22.00 11.67
C ALA A 33 -4.89 -22.76 12.00
N SER A 34 -4.89 -23.64 13.00
CA SER A 34 -6.03 -24.47 13.38
C SER A 34 -7.28 -23.67 13.78
N LYS A 35 -7.10 -22.45 14.25
CA LYS A 35 -8.20 -21.53 14.61
C LYS A 35 -8.79 -20.78 13.43
N VAL A 36 -8.21 -20.87 12.23
CA VAL A 36 -8.67 -20.14 11.06
C VAL A 36 -9.87 -20.83 10.43
N ASN A 37 -11.01 -20.12 10.37
CA ASN A 37 -12.13 -20.57 9.57
C ASN A 37 -12.06 -19.90 8.18
N TRP A 38 -11.51 -20.62 7.22
CA TRP A 38 -11.29 -20.16 5.84
C TRP A 38 -12.57 -19.85 5.06
N ASN A 39 -13.71 -20.36 5.53
CA ASN A 39 -15.02 -20.20 4.90
C ASN A 39 -15.91 -19.21 5.65
N ARG A 40 -15.38 -18.42 6.55
CA ARG A 40 -16.11 -17.40 7.30
C ARG A 40 -15.28 -16.14 7.46
N GLN A 41 -15.87 -15.01 7.06
CA GLN A 41 -15.23 -13.72 7.28
C GLN A 41 -14.87 -13.49 8.75
N GLY A 42 -13.72 -12.88 8.98
CA GLY A 42 -13.24 -12.60 10.34
C GLY A 42 -11.74 -12.32 10.37
N ILE A 43 -11.27 -12.00 11.57
CA ILE A 43 -9.84 -11.86 11.86
C ILE A 43 -9.45 -13.05 12.74
N TYR A 44 -8.44 -13.78 12.30
CA TYR A 44 -7.97 -14.99 12.95
C TYR A 44 -6.48 -14.86 13.27
N GLU A 45 -6.04 -15.57 14.29
CA GLU A 45 -4.61 -15.66 14.66
C GLU A 45 -3.96 -16.85 13.98
N VAL A 46 -2.77 -16.61 13.43
CA VAL A 46 -1.86 -17.64 12.92
C VAL A 46 -0.57 -17.55 13.72
N THR A 47 -0.15 -18.66 14.29
CA THR A 47 1.04 -18.72 15.13
C THR A 47 2.18 -19.40 14.39
N TYR A 48 3.32 -18.75 14.35
CA TYR A 48 4.58 -19.23 13.78
C TYR A 48 5.52 -19.56 14.91
N SER A 49 6.02 -20.79 14.98
CA SER A 49 6.97 -21.21 15.98
C SER A 49 8.23 -21.76 15.31
N VAL A 50 9.38 -21.28 15.73
CA VAL A 50 10.69 -21.77 15.27
C VAL A 50 11.37 -22.45 16.45
N ASN A 51 11.69 -23.73 16.27
CA ASN A 51 12.37 -24.55 17.26
C ASN A 51 13.77 -24.88 16.77
N ASP A 52 14.76 -24.75 17.62
CA ASP A 52 16.11 -25.21 17.37
C ASP A 52 16.35 -26.64 17.90
N SER A 53 17.55 -27.20 17.66
CA SER A 53 17.97 -28.53 18.14
C SER A 53 18.16 -28.60 19.67
N ALA A 54 18.26 -27.44 20.34
CA ALA A 54 18.36 -27.33 21.80
C ALA A 54 16.99 -27.11 22.47
N TYR A 55 15.88 -27.28 21.72
CA TYR A 55 14.50 -27.10 22.17
C TYR A 55 14.15 -25.68 22.59
N ASN A 56 14.92 -24.65 22.18
CA ASN A 56 14.47 -23.28 22.32
C ASN A 56 13.37 -22.98 21.31
N VAL A 57 12.33 -22.28 21.74
CA VAL A 57 11.16 -21.96 20.92
C VAL A 57 10.98 -20.46 20.86
N THR A 58 10.95 -19.92 19.63
CA THR A 58 10.53 -18.53 19.38
C THR A 58 9.19 -18.55 18.66
N THR A 59 8.23 -17.80 19.20
CA THR A 59 6.86 -17.76 18.66
C THR A 59 6.48 -16.34 18.25
N VAL A 60 5.84 -16.19 17.07
CA VAL A 60 5.27 -14.95 16.59
C VAL A 60 3.82 -15.22 16.17
N THR A 61 2.89 -14.40 16.62
CA THR A 61 1.49 -14.47 16.21
C THR A 61 1.16 -13.32 15.27
N GLU A 62 0.57 -13.66 14.12
CA GLU A 62 0.15 -12.72 13.09
C GLU A 62 -1.37 -12.81 12.89
N GLN A 63 -1.97 -11.69 12.49
CA GLN A 63 -3.38 -11.66 12.15
C GLN A 63 -3.60 -12.02 10.70
N LEU A 64 -4.56 -12.94 10.45
CA LEU A 64 -5.09 -13.27 9.14
C LEU A 64 -6.52 -12.77 9.03
N ARG A 65 -6.80 -11.92 8.05
CA ARG A 65 -8.17 -11.51 7.72
C ARG A 65 -8.73 -12.40 6.61
N VAL A 66 -9.83 -13.07 6.89
CA VAL A 66 -10.69 -13.71 5.87
C VAL A 66 -11.75 -12.69 5.49
N VAL A 67 -11.69 -12.23 4.23
CA VAL A 67 -12.55 -11.18 3.68
C VAL A 67 -13.82 -11.80 3.13
N GLY A 68 -14.98 -11.35 3.58
CA GLY A 68 -16.27 -11.83 3.09
C GLY A 68 -16.55 -11.47 1.64
N LYS A 69 -17.30 -12.30 0.93
CA LYS A 69 -17.61 -12.13 -0.50
C LYS A 69 -18.27 -10.79 -0.85
N ASN A 70 -18.97 -10.19 0.11
CA ASN A 70 -19.69 -8.93 -0.05
C ASN A 70 -18.97 -7.71 0.54
N GLU A 71 -17.81 -7.92 1.18
CA GLU A 71 -17.03 -6.81 1.70
C GLU A 71 -16.46 -5.96 0.57
N LYS A 72 -16.53 -4.63 0.76
CA LYS A 72 -16.02 -3.67 -0.21
C LYS A 72 -14.76 -3.01 0.34
N ILE A 73 -13.66 -3.20 -0.37
CA ILE A 73 -12.36 -2.62 0.01
C ILE A 73 -11.79 -1.84 -1.17
N VAL A 74 -11.31 -0.63 -0.91
CA VAL A 74 -10.55 0.16 -1.89
C VAL A 74 -9.14 0.42 -1.37
N TYR A 75 -8.16 0.12 -2.19
CA TYR A 75 -6.77 0.50 -2.02
C TYR A 75 -6.49 1.72 -2.91
N LEU A 76 -6.34 2.89 -2.30
CA LEU A 76 -5.86 4.07 -3.01
C LEU A 76 -4.36 3.92 -3.19
N THR A 77 -3.88 3.98 -4.43
CA THR A 77 -2.45 3.82 -4.73
C THR A 77 -1.93 4.99 -5.55
N PHE A 78 -0.72 5.46 -5.23
CA PHE A 78 -0.05 6.57 -5.89
C PHE A 78 1.33 6.14 -6.35
N ASP A 79 1.61 6.29 -7.64
CA ASP A 79 2.88 5.91 -8.26
C ASP A 79 3.74 7.15 -8.53
N ASP A 80 5.06 6.95 -8.70
CA ASP A 80 6.07 7.90 -9.18
C ASP A 80 6.52 8.99 -8.20
N GLY A 81 5.85 9.17 -7.06
CA GLY A 81 6.31 10.10 -6.03
C GLY A 81 7.58 9.64 -5.30
N PRO A 82 7.98 10.35 -4.23
CA PRO A 82 7.32 11.51 -3.66
C PRO A 82 7.63 12.83 -4.39
N SER A 83 6.71 13.78 -4.31
CA SER A 83 6.85 15.11 -4.90
C SER A 83 6.12 16.19 -4.06
N VAL A 84 6.00 17.40 -4.60
CA VAL A 84 5.16 18.46 -4.00
C VAL A 84 3.69 18.05 -3.90
N CYS A 85 3.17 17.21 -4.80
CA CYS A 85 1.80 16.70 -4.73
C CYS A 85 1.61 15.72 -3.57
N THR A 86 2.65 15.00 -3.18
CA THR A 86 2.61 14.07 -2.03
C THR A 86 2.21 14.78 -0.74
N ASP A 87 2.77 15.97 -0.46
CA ASP A 87 2.42 16.75 0.74
C ASP A 87 0.92 17.13 0.75
N GLN A 88 0.37 17.50 -0.41
CA GLN A 88 -1.04 17.86 -0.55
C GLN A 88 -1.95 16.63 -0.41
N ILE A 89 -1.57 15.50 -1.00
CA ILE A 89 -2.28 14.21 -0.88
C ILE A 89 -2.31 13.76 0.58
N LEU A 90 -1.18 13.79 1.28
CA LEU A 90 -1.11 13.43 2.71
C LEU A 90 -2.05 14.29 3.56
N ASN A 91 -2.15 15.59 3.28
CA ASN A 91 -3.09 16.48 3.98
C ASN A 91 -4.54 16.05 3.74
N ILE A 92 -4.91 15.72 2.50
CA ILE A 92 -6.27 15.25 2.16
C ILE A 92 -6.56 13.91 2.85
N LEU A 93 -5.65 12.94 2.77
CA LEU A 93 -5.82 11.62 3.39
C LEU A 93 -5.99 11.73 4.91
N ARG A 94 -5.26 12.65 5.57
CA ARG A 94 -5.38 12.93 7.00
C ARG A 94 -6.73 13.54 7.35
N GLN A 95 -7.18 14.56 6.59
CA GLN A 95 -8.50 15.19 6.76
C GLN A 95 -9.63 14.18 6.58
N GLU A 96 -9.52 13.33 5.57
CA GLU A 96 -10.50 12.30 5.26
C GLU A 96 -10.35 11.04 6.14
N ARG A 97 -9.31 10.94 6.99
CA ARG A 97 -9.03 9.80 7.89
C ARG A 97 -8.94 8.47 7.15
N VAL A 98 -8.36 8.46 5.96
CA VAL A 98 -8.15 7.27 5.16
C VAL A 98 -6.66 7.01 4.93
N LYS A 99 -6.32 5.75 4.65
CA LYS A 99 -4.94 5.33 4.37
C LYS A 99 -4.78 4.97 2.90
N ALA A 100 -3.53 4.97 2.44
CA ALA A 100 -3.17 4.70 1.06
C ALA A 100 -1.82 4.00 0.97
N THR A 101 -1.46 3.51 -0.23
CA THR A 101 -0.14 2.95 -0.54
C THR A 101 0.55 3.84 -1.58
N PHE A 102 1.80 4.17 -1.33
CA PHE A 102 2.63 4.98 -2.22
C PHE A 102 3.75 4.12 -2.80
N PHE A 103 3.71 3.90 -4.11
CA PHE A 103 4.78 3.24 -4.86
C PHE A 103 5.79 4.29 -5.28
N VAL A 104 6.80 4.48 -4.44
CA VAL A 104 7.75 5.59 -4.56
C VAL A 104 8.88 5.29 -5.54
N THR A 105 9.50 6.35 -6.04
CA THR A 105 10.74 6.33 -6.83
C THR A 105 11.80 7.21 -6.18
N ALA A 106 12.99 7.30 -6.77
CA ALA A 106 14.03 8.25 -6.36
C ALA A 106 14.24 9.41 -7.36
N GLN A 107 13.29 9.61 -8.27
CA GLN A 107 13.42 10.62 -9.32
C GLN A 107 13.47 12.06 -8.81
N PHE A 108 12.76 12.35 -7.73
CA PHE A 108 12.62 13.71 -7.19
C PHE A 108 13.39 13.85 -5.86
N THR A 109 14.70 13.93 -5.97
CA THR A 109 15.64 13.93 -4.82
C THR A 109 15.26 14.90 -3.68
N PRO A 110 14.79 16.14 -3.91
CA PRO A 110 14.42 17.06 -2.82
C PRO A 110 13.24 16.59 -1.97
N TYR A 111 12.46 15.61 -2.45
CA TYR A 111 11.25 15.14 -1.77
C TYR A 111 11.39 13.76 -1.13
N LEU A 112 12.57 13.11 -1.20
CA LEU A 112 12.74 11.73 -0.70
C LEU A 112 12.43 11.58 0.80
N ASN A 113 12.66 12.62 1.59
CA ASN A 113 12.32 12.64 3.02
C ASN A 113 10.81 12.54 3.29
N ARG A 114 9.94 12.73 2.28
CA ARG A 114 8.49 12.52 2.40
C ARG A 114 8.14 11.05 2.62
N MET A 115 9.03 10.11 2.26
CA MET A 115 8.86 8.69 2.61
C MET A 115 8.67 8.50 4.13
N ALA A 116 9.41 9.27 4.94
CA ALA A 116 9.24 9.26 6.39
C ALA A 116 7.86 9.79 6.84
N ALA A 117 7.35 10.84 6.17
CA ALA A 117 6.02 11.40 6.47
C ALA A 117 4.91 10.43 6.07
N ILE A 118 5.02 9.80 4.88
CA ILE A 118 4.09 8.75 4.42
C ILE A 118 3.99 7.64 5.47
N ALA A 119 5.13 7.10 5.91
CA ALA A 119 5.18 6.02 6.90
C ALA A 119 4.65 6.45 8.28
N LYS A 120 5.02 7.67 8.75
CA LYS A 120 4.57 8.23 10.03
C LYS A 120 3.05 8.39 10.08
N ASP A 121 2.44 8.79 8.98
CA ASP A 121 0.98 8.94 8.88
C ASP A 121 0.26 7.57 8.75
N GLY A 122 1.00 6.44 8.79
CA GLY A 122 0.44 5.09 8.73
C GLY A 122 0.00 4.64 7.33
N HIS A 123 0.56 5.25 6.28
CA HIS A 123 0.44 4.78 4.91
C HIS A 123 1.54 3.76 4.60
N GLU A 124 1.33 2.92 3.59
CA GLU A 124 2.36 2.00 3.13
C GLU A 124 3.30 2.68 2.14
N VAL A 125 4.62 2.51 2.35
CA VAL A 125 5.66 2.93 1.40
C VAL A 125 6.13 1.69 0.64
N ALA A 126 5.82 1.64 -0.65
CA ALA A 126 6.09 0.53 -1.53
C ALA A 126 7.08 0.93 -2.64
N ILE A 127 7.61 -0.05 -3.37
CA ILE A 127 8.69 0.14 -4.33
C ILE A 127 8.11 0.34 -5.74
N HIS A 128 8.52 1.44 -6.44
CA HIS A 128 8.26 1.63 -7.87
C HIS A 128 9.54 1.75 -8.71
N THR A 129 10.62 1.09 -8.27
CA THR A 129 11.97 1.18 -8.79
C THR A 129 12.68 2.51 -8.48
N TYR A 130 14.02 2.51 -8.45
CA TYR A 130 14.80 3.70 -8.12
C TYR A 130 14.75 4.75 -9.23
N SER A 131 15.00 4.29 -10.46
CA SER A 131 15.20 5.18 -11.61
C SER A 131 13.94 5.40 -12.44
N HIS A 132 12.94 4.52 -12.33
CA HIS A 132 11.80 4.44 -13.24
C HIS A 132 12.21 4.39 -14.73
N ASN A 133 13.41 3.89 -15.02
CA ASN A 133 13.94 3.79 -16.37
C ASN A 133 13.73 2.38 -16.91
N PHE A 134 13.04 2.24 -18.02
CA PHE A 134 12.72 0.92 -18.60
C PHE A 134 13.95 0.09 -19.03
N LYS A 135 15.15 0.67 -19.08
CA LYS A 135 16.41 -0.09 -19.27
C LYS A 135 16.67 -1.11 -18.17
N ILE A 136 16.04 -0.96 -17.00
CA ILE A 136 16.07 -1.95 -15.91
C ILE A 136 15.60 -3.34 -16.36
N TYR A 137 14.73 -3.40 -17.37
CA TYR A 137 14.25 -4.67 -17.94
C TYR A 137 15.27 -5.40 -18.83
N LYS A 138 16.53 -4.91 -18.93
CA LYS A 138 17.58 -5.59 -19.67
C LYS A 138 17.89 -6.99 -19.10
N SER A 139 17.89 -7.15 -17.78
CA SER A 139 18.11 -8.41 -17.09
C SER A 139 17.43 -8.41 -15.71
N ILE A 140 17.26 -9.59 -15.12
CA ILE A 140 16.77 -9.74 -13.75
C ILE A 140 17.70 -9.02 -12.78
N ASP A 141 19.03 -9.18 -12.93
CA ASP A 141 20.01 -8.53 -12.06
C ASP A 141 19.92 -7.01 -12.14
N SER A 142 19.76 -6.42 -13.36
CA SER A 142 19.62 -4.97 -13.49
C SER A 142 18.34 -4.45 -12.82
N TYR A 143 17.26 -5.24 -12.88
CA TYR A 143 16.01 -4.89 -12.20
C TYR A 143 16.18 -4.92 -10.68
N PHE A 144 16.78 -5.99 -10.14
CA PHE A 144 17.01 -6.12 -8.69
C PHE A 144 18.00 -5.08 -8.16
N ALA A 145 19.04 -4.72 -8.93
CA ALA A 145 19.97 -3.67 -8.54
C ALA A 145 19.28 -2.32 -8.36
N ASP A 146 18.41 -1.95 -9.30
CA ASP A 146 17.61 -0.73 -9.22
C ASP A 146 16.58 -0.77 -8.09
N LEU A 147 15.86 -1.89 -7.95
CA LEU A 147 14.89 -2.12 -6.88
C LEU A 147 15.54 -2.06 -5.49
N ASN A 148 16.66 -2.75 -5.28
CA ASN A 148 17.36 -2.79 -4.00
C ASN A 148 17.89 -1.41 -3.61
N LYS A 149 18.42 -0.64 -4.58
CA LYS A 149 18.87 0.71 -4.36
C LYS A 149 17.76 1.63 -3.83
N LEU A 150 16.53 1.48 -4.33
CA LEU A 150 15.39 2.20 -3.78
C LEU A 150 15.02 1.68 -2.39
N ASN A 151 15.03 0.37 -2.20
CA ASN A 151 14.65 -0.22 -0.93
C ASN A 151 15.61 0.15 0.21
N ASP A 152 16.89 0.39 -0.09
CA ASP A 152 17.86 0.95 0.86
C ASP A 152 17.49 2.40 1.27
N LEU A 153 16.97 3.20 0.33
CA LEU A 153 16.44 4.54 0.65
C LEU A 153 15.16 4.46 1.48
N ILE A 154 14.24 3.57 1.14
CA ILE A 154 13.01 3.36 1.92
C ILE A 154 13.39 3.00 3.35
N GLU A 155 14.29 2.04 3.56
CA GLU A 155 14.77 1.65 4.89
C GLU A 155 15.40 2.82 5.64
N LYS A 156 16.24 3.62 4.96
CA LYS A 156 16.86 4.83 5.52
C LYS A 156 15.82 5.82 6.08
N TYR A 157 14.71 6.04 5.35
CA TYR A 157 13.72 7.05 5.73
C TYR A 157 12.59 6.52 6.62
N THR A 158 12.29 5.21 6.56
CA THR A 158 11.14 4.60 7.25
C THR A 158 11.53 3.65 8.37
N GLY A 159 12.79 3.26 8.46
CA GLY A 159 13.29 2.26 9.42
C GLY A 159 13.00 0.81 9.03
N LYS A 160 12.33 0.55 7.91
CA LYS A 160 12.01 -0.81 7.45
C LYS A 160 12.10 -0.93 5.93
N ARG A 161 12.45 -2.12 5.44
CA ARG A 161 12.44 -2.45 4.02
C ARG A 161 11.02 -2.73 3.54
N ALA A 162 10.69 -2.22 2.35
CA ALA A 162 9.42 -2.55 1.71
C ALA A 162 9.45 -3.96 1.12
N ARG A 163 8.30 -4.61 1.11
CA ARG A 163 8.09 -5.94 0.51
C ARG A 163 7.15 -5.90 -0.69
N ILE A 164 6.36 -4.84 -0.80
CA ILE A 164 5.44 -4.62 -1.90
C ILE A 164 6.11 -3.76 -2.96
N MET A 165 5.86 -4.11 -4.22
CA MET A 165 6.35 -3.35 -5.35
C MET A 165 5.31 -3.29 -6.47
N ARG A 166 5.45 -2.31 -7.35
CA ARG A 166 4.72 -2.23 -8.62
C ARG A 166 5.72 -2.02 -9.75
N PHE A 167 5.53 -2.76 -10.82
CA PHE A 167 6.35 -2.60 -12.03
C PHE A 167 6.01 -1.29 -12.73
N PRO A 168 7.01 -0.50 -13.19
CA PRO A 168 6.78 0.53 -14.18
C PRO A 168 6.04 -0.03 -15.41
N GLY A 169 4.82 0.50 -15.66
CA GLY A 169 3.94 0.01 -16.72
C GLY A 169 3.18 -1.29 -16.40
N GLY A 170 3.26 -1.78 -15.15
CA GLY A 170 2.56 -2.98 -14.68
C GLY A 170 3.24 -4.29 -15.08
N SER A 171 2.78 -5.39 -14.48
CA SER A 171 3.35 -6.72 -14.68
C SER A 171 3.03 -7.33 -16.06
N SER A 172 2.14 -6.71 -16.81
CA SER A 172 1.75 -7.11 -18.17
C SER A 172 2.32 -6.22 -19.27
N ASN A 173 3.22 -5.25 -18.92
CA ASN A 173 3.77 -4.33 -19.89
C ASN A 173 4.56 -5.07 -20.98
N SER A 174 4.53 -4.54 -22.21
CA SER A 174 5.31 -5.03 -23.33
C SER A 174 6.57 -4.19 -23.60
N ILE A 175 6.80 -3.14 -22.84
CA ILE A 175 7.90 -2.19 -23.02
C ILE A 175 9.24 -2.89 -22.82
N TYR A 176 9.30 -3.89 -21.96
CA TYR A 176 10.51 -4.69 -21.71
C TYR A 176 11.11 -5.26 -23.00
N ARG A 177 10.28 -5.56 -24.02
CA ARG A 177 10.74 -6.15 -25.31
C ARG A 177 11.72 -5.25 -26.08
N LYS A 178 11.77 -3.96 -25.74
CA LYS A 178 12.77 -3.04 -26.29
C LYS A 178 14.18 -3.28 -25.71
N TYR A 179 14.27 -4.00 -24.60
CA TYR A 179 15.50 -4.19 -23.83
C TYR A 179 15.85 -5.66 -23.63
N ASN A 180 14.89 -6.56 -23.77
CA ASN A 180 15.07 -8.00 -23.59
C ASN A 180 14.21 -8.77 -24.60
N SER A 181 14.86 -9.67 -25.35
CA SER A 181 14.20 -10.47 -26.40
C SER A 181 13.47 -11.72 -25.88
N ASP A 182 13.67 -12.11 -24.61
CA ASP A 182 12.98 -13.28 -24.05
C ASP A 182 11.49 -13.00 -23.88
N PRO A 183 10.60 -13.72 -24.59
CA PRO A 183 9.16 -13.51 -24.49
C PRO A 183 8.59 -13.85 -23.11
N LYS A 184 9.31 -14.65 -22.30
CA LYS A 184 8.94 -15.05 -20.94
C LYS A 184 9.63 -14.22 -19.86
N PHE A 185 10.38 -13.16 -20.23
CA PHE A 185 11.17 -12.38 -19.30
C PHE A 185 10.34 -11.85 -18.11
N MET A 186 9.19 -11.24 -18.36
CA MET A 186 8.35 -10.70 -17.28
C MET A 186 7.85 -11.80 -16.33
N ASP A 187 7.51 -12.97 -16.86
CA ASP A 187 7.09 -14.08 -16.00
C ASP A 187 8.25 -14.59 -15.12
N ARG A 188 9.45 -14.73 -15.69
CA ARG A 188 10.66 -15.08 -14.91
C ARG A 188 11.01 -14.02 -13.87
N LEU A 189 10.90 -12.75 -14.21
CA LEU A 189 11.12 -11.66 -13.26
C LEU A 189 10.07 -11.66 -12.14
N CYS A 190 8.79 -11.91 -12.47
CA CYS A 190 7.74 -12.07 -11.45
C CYS A 190 8.07 -13.22 -10.50
N VAL A 191 8.48 -14.39 -11.01
CA VAL A 191 8.84 -15.54 -10.17
C VAL A 191 10.05 -15.20 -9.31
N ALA A 192 11.11 -14.63 -9.86
CA ALA A 192 12.31 -14.24 -9.11
C ALA A 192 12.00 -13.26 -7.96
N LEU A 193 11.08 -12.31 -8.18
CA LEU A 193 10.63 -11.37 -7.13
C LEU A 193 9.85 -12.09 -6.03
N LEU A 194 8.90 -12.97 -6.39
CA LEU A 194 8.13 -13.74 -5.42
C LEU A 194 9.04 -14.66 -4.59
N ASP A 195 10.02 -15.32 -5.22
CA ASP A 195 10.99 -16.19 -4.54
C ASP A 195 11.95 -15.41 -3.64
N SER A 196 12.17 -14.11 -3.94
CA SER A 196 12.92 -13.19 -3.09
C SER A 196 12.09 -12.57 -1.95
N GLY A 197 10.81 -12.98 -1.81
CA GLY A 197 9.90 -12.48 -0.78
C GLY A 197 9.30 -11.11 -1.06
N TYR A 198 9.35 -10.65 -2.32
CA TYR A 198 8.58 -9.48 -2.76
C TYR A 198 7.20 -9.90 -3.24
N GLN A 199 6.24 -8.97 -3.11
CA GLN A 199 4.92 -9.06 -3.73
C GLN A 199 4.79 -7.95 -4.75
N PHE A 200 4.42 -8.28 -5.99
CA PHE A 200 4.07 -7.24 -6.96
C PHE A 200 2.55 -7.07 -7.01
N VAL A 201 2.12 -5.83 -7.19
CA VAL A 201 0.69 -5.47 -7.23
C VAL A 201 0.46 -4.57 -8.43
N ASP A 202 -0.45 -4.97 -9.32
CA ASP A 202 -0.94 -4.14 -10.41
C ASP A 202 -2.15 -3.29 -9.92
N TRP A 203 -3.12 -3.05 -10.79
CA TRP A 203 -4.36 -2.35 -10.49
C TRP A 203 -5.52 -2.97 -11.29
N ASN A 204 -6.73 -2.79 -10.82
CA ASN A 204 -7.95 -3.14 -11.53
C ASN A 204 -8.88 -1.96 -11.76
N LEU A 205 -8.45 -0.76 -11.34
CA LEU A 205 -9.13 0.49 -11.55
C LEU A 205 -8.09 1.59 -11.83
N ASP A 206 -8.34 2.43 -12.84
CA ASP A 206 -7.43 3.48 -13.29
C ASP A 206 -8.15 4.83 -13.31
N SER A 207 -7.61 5.81 -12.61
CA SER A 207 -8.13 7.19 -12.65
C SER A 207 -7.98 7.86 -14.03
N GLY A 208 -7.06 7.35 -14.85
CA GLY A 208 -6.74 7.92 -16.15
C GLY A 208 -5.78 9.12 -16.09
N ASP A 209 -5.21 9.42 -14.92
CA ASP A 209 -4.30 10.57 -14.76
C ASP A 209 -2.94 10.36 -15.46
N ALA A 210 -2.54 9.11 -15.75
CA ALA A 210 -1.36 8.81 -16.56
C ALA A 210 -1.47 9.30 -18.01
N ARG A 211 -2.68 9.55 -18.52
CA ARG A 211 -2.93 9.97 -19.91
C ARG A 211 -2.48 11.42 -20.19
N GLY A 212 -2.17 12.19 -19.15
CA GLY A 212 -1.69 13.58 -19.27
C GLY A 212 -1.57 14.27 -17.92
N ASN A 213 -1.01 15.49 -17.93
CA ASN A 213 -0.76 16.23 -16.69
C ASN A 213 -1.91 17.16 -16.28
N ASN A 214 -2.81 17.50 -17.22
CA ASN A 214 -3.91 18.46 -17.03
C ASN A 214 -5.27 17.84 -17.38
N ILE A 215 -5.45 16.55 -17.10
CA ILE A 215 -6.76 15.91 -17.26
C ILE A 215 -7.72 16.56 -16.26
N ALA A 216 -8.89 16.99 -16.72
CA ALA A 216 -9.88 17.64 -15.87
C ALA A 216 -10.25 16.75 -14.67
N ALA A 217 -10.31 17.32 -13.47
CA ALA A 217 -10.52 16.57 -12.23
C ALA A 217 -11.82 15.74 -12.24
N ASP A 218 -12.90 16.28 -12.79
CA ASP A 218 -14.18 15.57 -12.95
C ASP A 218 -14.07 14.33 -13.86
N ARG A 219 -13.17 14.36 -14.86
CA ARG A 219 -12.87 13.19 -15.71
C ARG A 219 -12.14 12.12 -14.93
N LEU A 220 -11.15 12.51 -14.08
CA LEU A 220 -10.45 11.60 -13.20
C LEU A 220 -11.41 10.94 -12.20
N VAL A 221 -12.33 11.74 -11.61
CA VAL A 221 -13.38 11.23 -10.72
C VAL A 221 -14.26 10.20 -11.43
N ARG A 222 -14.78 10.53 -12.63
CA ARG A 222 -15.61 9.58 -13.39
C ARG A 222 -14.89 8.27 -13.68
N SER A 223 -13.61 8.32 -14.05
CA SER A 223 -12.80 7.13 -14.30
C SER A 223 -12.57 6.32 -13.04
N ALA A 224 -12.13 6.97 -11.95
CA ALA A 224 -11.84 6.35 -10.67
C ALA A 224 -13.09 5.75 -9.99
N CYS A 225 -14.28 6.28 -10.29
CA CYS A 225 -15.55 5.84 -9.70
C CYS A 225 -16.37 4.94 -10.65
N GLY A 226 -15.82 4.56 -11.79
CA GLY A 226 -16.54 3.84 -12.86
C GLY A 226 -16.71 2.33 -12.63
N SER A 227 -16.00 1.74 -11.68
CA SER A 227 -16.03 0.30 -11.38
C SER A 227 -16.90 0.00 -10.16
N ARG A 228 -17.45 -1.22 -10.11
CA ARG A 228 -18.27 -1.71 -8.99
C ARG A 228 -17.75 -3.02 -8.40
N HIS A 229 -16.49 -3.35 -8.64
CA HIS A 229 -15.88 -4.52 -7.98
C HIS A 229 -15.82 -4.33 -6.47
N ASN A 230 -16.04 -5.39 -5.72
CA ASN A 230 -15.99 -5.33 -4.26
C ASN A 230 -14.58 -4.99 -3.76
N ILE A 231 -13.54 -5.49 -4.41
CA ILE A 231 -12.16 -5.13 -4.07
C ILE A 231 -11.55 -4.35 -5.22
N GLN A 232 -11.08 -3.13 -4.93
CA GLN A 232 -10.54 -2.22 -5.92
C GLN A 232 -9.14 -1.75 -5.53
N CYS A 233 -8.22 -1.82 -6.49
CA CYS A 233 -6.89 -1.24 -6.41
C CYS A 233 -6.83 -0.11 -7.45
N LEU A 234 -6.94 1.13 -6.98
CA LEU A 234 -7.03 2.33 -7.80
C LEU A 234 -5.64 2.89 -8.09
N LEU A 235 -5.27 2.94 -9.37
CA LEU A 235 -4.06 3.61 -9.86
C LEU A 235 -4.27 5.11 -9.97
N MET A 236 -3.40 5.85 -9.31
CA MET A 236 -3.20 7.29 -9.43
C MET A 236 -1.70 7.59 -9.38
N HIS A 237 -1.31 8.83 -9.63
CA HIS A 237 0.09 9.26 -9.55
C HIS A 237 0.21 10.53 -8.71
N ASP A 238 1.35 10.67 -8.01
CA ASP A 238 1.65 11.83 -7.15
C ASP A 238 2.90 12.60 -7.56
N THR A 239 3.32 12.51 -8.85
CA THR A 239 4.36 13.40 -9.39
C THR A 239 3.93 14.86 -9.33
N GLY A 240 4.88 15.79 -9.32
CA GLY A 240 4.61 17.24 -9.25
C GLY A 240 3.71 17.78 -10.36
N ALA A 241 3.54 17.05 -11.46
CA ALA A 241 2.66 17.38 -12.57
C ALA A 241 1.18 16.95 -12.35
N LYS A 242 0.88 16.15 -11.34
CA LYS A 242 -0.45 15.54 -11.11
C LYS A 242 -1.35 16.38 -10.19
N ARG A 243 -1.35 17.69 -10.37
CA ARG A 243 -2.16 18.62 -9.55
C ARG A 243 -3.67 18.35 -9.65
N THR A 244 -4.14 17.92 -10.82
CA THR A 244 -5.56 17.58 -11.00
C THR A 244 -5.96 16.30 -10.28
N THR A 245 -5.04 15.36 -10.06
CA THR A 245 -5.23 14.20 -9.18
C THR A 245 -5.46 14.65 -7.74
N VAL A 246 -4.66 15.60 -7.24
CA VAL A 246 -4.86 16.22 -5.92
C VAL A 246 -6.27 16.84 -5.83
N THR A 247 -6.69 17.59 -6.85
CA THR A 247 -8.02 18.21 -6.90
C THR A 247 -9.15 17.19 -6.91
N ALA A 248 -8.98 16.07 -7.62
CA ALA A 248 -10.00 15.02 -7.74
C ALA A 248 -10.14 14.15 -6.48
N LEU A 249 -9.05 13.99 -5.72
CA LEU A 249 -8.94 13.01 -4.64
C LEU A 249 -10.04 13.12 -3.57
N PRO A 250 -10.43 14.32 -3.06
CA PRO A 250 -11.50 14.42 -2.06
C PRO A 250 -12.83 13.86 -2.55
N GLN A 251 -13.16 14.08 -3.83
CA GLN A 251 -14.42 13.59 -4.41
C GLN A 251 -14.35 12.07 -4.63
N ILE A 252 -13.22 11.53 -5.05
CA ILE A 252 -12.99 10.09 -5.17
C ILE A 252 -13.16 9.40 -3.80
N ILE A 253 -12.52 9.91 -2.74
CA ILE A 253 -12.66 9.37 -1.39
C ILE A 253 -14.11 9.39 -0.91
N ARG A 254 -14.80 10.52 -1.13
CA ARG A 254 -16.21 10.67 -0.74
C ARG A 254 -17.09 9.64 -1.46
N TYR A 255 -16.88 9.40 -2.74
CA TYR A 255 -17.59 8.37 -3.50
C TYR A 255 -17.45 7.00 -2.86
N PHE A 256 -16.22 6.56 -2.56
CA PHE A 256 -16.00 5.24 -1.98
C PHE A 256 -16.61 5.10 -0.58
N LYS A 257 -16.52 6.14 0.26
CA LYS A 257 -17.20 6.19 1.56
C LYS A 257 -18.72 6.03 1.43
N GLN A 258 -19.34 6.78 0.52
CA GLN A 258 -20.79 6.74 0.27
C GLN A 258 -21.25 5.38 -0.26
N HIS A 259 -20.37 4.62 -0.91
CA HIS A 259 -20.67 3.30 -1.45
C HIS A 259 -20.27 2.15 -0.50
N GLY A 260 -19.90 2.46 0.74
CA GLY A 260 -19.60 1.49 1.78
C GLY A 260 -18.27 0.75 1.61
N TYR A 261 -17.27 1.38 0.96
CA TYR A 261 -15.93 0.82 0.87
C TYR A 261 -15.11 1.15 2.10
N GLU A 262 -14.40 0.15 2.62
CA GLU A 262 -13.29 0.34 3.55
C GLU A 262 -12.03 0.73 2.79
N PHE A 263 -11.17 1.55 3.43
CA PHE A 263 -9.91 1.97 2.85
C PHE A 263 -8.76 1.15 3.44
N GLY A 264 -8.16 0.30 2.61
CA GLY A 264 -7.04 -0.54 2.98
C GLY A 264 -5.69 0.03 2.54
N VAL A 265 -4.62 -0.48 3.15
CA VAL A 265 -3.26 -0.36 2.65
C VAL A 265 -2.80 -1.72 2.15
N LEU A 266 -2.02 -1.73 1.08
CA LEU A 266 -1.40 -2.96 0.60
C LEU A 266 -0.25 -3.33 1.53
N ASN A 267 -0.11 -4.61 1.82
CA ASN A 267 1.03 -5.15 2.53
C ASN A 267 1.53 -6.45 1.88
N SER A 268 2.64 -7.02 2.36
CA SER A 268 3.39 -8.06 1.66
C SER A 268 2.65 -9.37 1.41
N VAL A 269 1.54 -9.62 2.09
CA VAL A 269 0.80 -10.90 2.02
C VAL A 269 -0.68 -10.73 1.73
N ASP A 270 -1.11 -9.50 1.48
CA ASP A 270 -2.50 -9.19 1.22
C ASP A 270 -2.91 -9.40 -0.25
N TYR A 271 -3.98 -8.77 -0.61
CA TYR A 271 -4.64 -8.84 -1.90
C TYR A 271 -3.69 -8.79 -3.09
N GLN A 272 -3.74 -9.85 -3.90
CA GLN A 272 -2.95 -9.98 -5.13
C GLN A 272 -3.76 -9.47 -6.32
N CYS A 273 -3.63 -8.18 -6.63
CA CYS A 273 -4.17 -7.61 -7.85
C CYS A 273 -3.14 -7.75 -8.98
N TRP A 274 -3.27 -8.78 -9.80
CA TRP A 274 -2.37 -9.02 -10.93
C TRP A 274 -3.12 -8.90 -12.25
N HIS A 275 -2.55 -8.20 -13.20
CA HIS A 275 -3.03 -8.23 -14.57
C HIS A 275 -3.01 -9.67 -15.09
N GLY A 276 -4.17 -10.14 -15.58
CA GLY A 276 -4.34 -11.53 -15.99
C GLY A 276 -4.83 -12.48 -14.89
N GLY A 277 -4.92 -12.00 -13.62
CA GLY A 277 -5.58 -12.70 -12.51
C GLY A 277 -5.16 -14.16 -12.36
N ALA A 278 -6.13 -15.07 -12.22
CA ALA A 278 -5.90 -16.50 -12.01
C ALA A 278 -5.07 -17.17 -13.15
N LYS A 279 -5.23 -16.71 -14.41
CA LYS A 279 -4.42 -17.23 -15.53
C LYS A 279 -2.94 -16.90 -15.35
N LYS A 280 -2.61 -15.70 -14.90
CA LYS A 280 -1.23 -15.34 -14.60
C LYS A 280 -0.69 -16.14 -13.44
N LYS A 281 -1.47 -16.27 -12.35
CA LYS A 281 -1.09 -17.05 -11.17
C LYS A 281 -0.71 -18.48 -11.59
N ALA A 282 -1.58 -19.19 -12.31
CA ALA A 282 -1.33 -20.56 -12.79
C ALA A 282 -0.07 -20.66 -13.68
N ARG A 283 0.16 -19.65 -14.55
CA ARG A 283 1.35 -19.61 -15.43
C ARG A 283 2.65 -19.44 -14.63
N LEU A 284 2.66 -18.57 -13.63
CA LEU A 284 3.84 -18.37 -12.78
C LEU A 284 4.13 -19.60 -11.91
N GLU A 285 3.10 -20.26 -11.38
CA GLU A 285 3.24 -21.52 -10.65
C GLU A 285 3.81 -22.65 -11.50
N ALA A 286 3.31 -22.80 -12.75
CA ALA A 286 3.84 -23.78 -13.70
C ALA A 286 5.31 -23.50 -14.03
N LEU A 287 5.69 -22.23 -14.23
CA LEU A 287 7.07 -21.82 -14.48
C LEU A 287 7.99 -22.15 -13.30
N ARG A 288 7.52 -21.92 -12.08
CA ARG A 288 8.23 -22.22 -10.85
C ARG A 288 8.47 -23.72 -10.68
N LYS A 289 7.45 -24.55 -10.93
CA LYS A 289 7.54 -26.01 -10.85
C LYS A 289 8.47 -26.61 -11.91
N SER A 290 8.60 -25.98 -13.08
CA SER A 290 9.48 -26.48 -14.16
C SER A 290 10.97 -26.27 -13.92
N GLY A 291 11.37 -25.56 -12.85
CA GLY A 291 12.77 -25.19 -12.59
C GLY A 291 13.36 -24.18 -13.58
N ASN A 292 12.56 -23.68 -14.55
CA ASN A 292 12.98 -22.71 -15.55
C ASN A 292 12.84 -21.25 -15.07
N ALA A 293 12.53 -21.05 -13.80
CA ALA A 293 12.62 -19.74 -13.15
C ALA A 293 14.10 -19.34 -13.07
N ALA A 294 14.43 -18.12 -13.44
CA ALA A 294 15.79 -17.62 -13.21
C ALA A 294 16.04 -17.56 -11.70
N PRO A 295 17.22 -17.99 -11.20
CA PRO A 295 17.54 -17.84 -9.80
C PRO A 295 17.45 -16.38 -9.40
N ALA A 296 16.90 -16.11 -8.21
CA ALA A 296 16.96 -14.79 -7.61
C ALA A 296 18.44 -14.40 -7.43
N PRO A 297 18.82 -13.14 -7.70
CA PRO A 297 20.18 -12.69 -7.46
C PRO A 297 20.55 -12.94 -6.00
N VAL A 298 21.66 -13.65 -5.79
CA VAL A 298 22.19 -13.90 -4.45
C VAL A 298 22.53 -12.54 -3.83
N LYS A 299 21.85 -12.17 -2.75
CA LYS A 299 22.28 -11.02 -1.95
C LYS A 299 23.65 -11.33 -1.39
N THR A 300 24.69 -10.66 -1.85
CA THR A 300 25.90 -10.47 -1.06
C THR A 300 25.50 -9.55 0.10
N GLU A 301 25.07 -10.14 1.21
CA GLU A 301 24.94 -9.38 2.45
C GLU A 301 26.33 -8.86 2.81
N LYS A 302 26.50 -7.54 2.78
CA LYS A 302 27.65 -6.94 3.48
C LYS A 302 27.51 -7.39 4.93
N PRO A 303 28.55 -8.00 5.54
CA PRO A 303 28.49 -8.36 6.94
C PRO A 303 28.13 -7.12 7.74
N ALA A 304 27.07 -7.20 8.53
CA ALA A 304 26.71 -6.17 9.49
C ALA A 304 27.96 -5.92 10.35
N LYS A 305 28.49 -4.67 10.33
CA LYS A 305 29.45 -4.23 11.33
C LYS A 305 28.76 -4.34 12.68
N VAL A 306 29.08 -5.40 13.39
CA VAL A 306 28.74 -5.52 14.81
C VAL A 306 29.68 -4.53 15.52
N GLU A 307 29.20 -3.33 15.78
CA GLU A 307 29.82 -2.46 16.78
C GLU A 307 29.62 -3.13 18.13
N LYS A 308 30.68 -3.80 18.60
CA LYS A 308 30.80 -4.25 19.98
C LYS A 308 30.90 -3.00 20.86
N LYS A 309 29.75 -2.53 21.35
CA LYS A 309 29.72 -1.66 22.52
C LYS A 309 30.23 -2.46 23.70
N ALA A 310 31.47 -2.24 24.08
CA ALA A 310 32.05 -2.80 25.29
C ALA A 310 31.27 -2.24 26.49
N VAL A 311 30.46 -3.09 27.11
CA VAL A 311 29.91 -2.83 28.44
C VAL A 311 31.07 -3.03 29.41
N LYS A 312 31.59 -1.96 29.98
CA LYS A 312 32.47 -2.02 31.16
C LYS A 312 31.61 -2.49 32.32
N THR A 313 31.87 -3.69 32.76
CA THR A 313 31.39 -4.20 34.05
C THR A 313 32.35 -3.71 35.10
N ASP A 314 31.99 -2.70 35.89
CA ASP A 314 32.61 -2.40 37.16
C ASP A 314 32.02 -3.36 38.19
N SER A 315 32.83 -4.33 38.58
CA SER A 315 32.58 -5.20 39.72
C SER A 315 32.98 -4.43 41.00
N ALA A 316 32.01 -3.97 41.76
CA ALA A 316 32.22 -3.64 43.16
C ALA A 316 31.30 -4.50 44.01
N VAL A 317 31.95 -5.46 44.66
CA VAL A 317 31.42 -6.32 45.73
C VAL A 317 31.11 -5.41 46.94
N ALA A 318 29.89 -5.44 47.44
CA ALA A 318 29.58 -5.03 48.81
C ALA A 318 28.50 -5.94 49.39
N ALA A 319 28.85 -6.52 50.53
CA ALA A 319 28.13 -7.48 51.32
C ALA A 319 26.86 -6.94 52.00
N PRO A 320 25.99 -7.79 52.57
CA PRO A 320 24.62 -7.44 52.94
C PRO A 320 24.53 -6.87 54.35
N VAL A 321 23.70 -5.85 54.57
CA VAL A 321 23.28 -5.38 55.91
C VAL A 321 21.77 -5.55 56.06
N ALA A 322 21.45 -6.07 57.27
CA ALA A 322 20.20 -6.61 57.75
C ALA A 322 19.04 -5.60 57.82
N ALA A 323 17.87 -6.16 57.76
CA ALA A 323 16.55 -5.56 57.98
C ALA A 323 16.33 -5.10 59.43
N LYS A 324 15.57 -4.03 59.64
CA LYS A 324 14.59 -3.86 60.73
C LYS A 324 13.52 -2.79 60.42
N PRO A 325 12.38 -2.77 61.16
CA PRO A 325 11.06 -2.71 60.49
C PRO A 325 10.25 -1.42 60.80
N ALA A 326 9.22 -1.26 60.01
CA ALA A 326 7.91 -0.60 60.19
C ALA A 326 7.70 0.47 61.26
N THR A 327 7.18 1.63 60.86
CA THR A 327 6.12 2.33 61.56
C THR A 327 5.21 3.10 60.61
N LYS A 328 3.91 2.84 60.74
CA LYS A 328 2.74 3.56 60.21
C LYS A 328 2.17 4.40 61.38
N PRO A 329 1.16 5.23 61.24
CA PRO A 329 0.79 6.28 60.28
C PRO A 329 0.50 7.64 60.98
N ALA A 330 0.27 8.73 60.24
CA ALA A 330 -0.49 9.87 60.74
C ALA A 330 -1.33 10.49 59.63
N THR A 331 -2.59 10.40 59.85
CA THR A 331 -3.75 11.11 59.27
C THR A 331 -3.64 12.63 59.55
N THR A 332 -3.98 13.44 58.55
CA THR A 332 -4.80 14.67 58.78
C THR A 332 -5.35 15.17 57.44
N ALA A 333 -6.65 15.27 57.38
CA ALA A 333 -7.44 16.08 56.44
C ALA A 333 -7.82 17.39 57.15
N PRO A 334 -8.67 18.27 56.61
CA PRO A 334 -8.63 19.07 55.37
C PRO A 334 -8.78 20.59 55.71
N ALA A 335 -8.56 21.48 54.75
CA ALA A 335 -9.01 22.88 54.90
C ALA A 335 -9.44 23.41 53.52
N THR A 336 -10.72 23.49 53.34
CA THR A 336 -11.66 24.61 53.09
C THR A 336 -11.22 25.71 52.12
N ALA A 337 -11.96 25.73 51.02
CA ALA A 337 -12.61 26.80 50.28
C ALA A 337 -12.16 28.25 50.48
N LYS A 338 -11.96 28.94 49.35
CA LYS A 338 -12.56 30.30 49.18
C LYS A 338 -12.88 30.57 47.70
N SER A 339 -14.16 30.78 47.52
CA SER A 339 -14.87 31.40 46.41
C SER A 339 -14.44 32.82 46.16
N ALA A 340 -14.34 33.24 44.89
CA ALA A 340 -14.50 34.65 44.50
C ALA A 340 -15.21 34.72 43.16
N THR A 341 -16.38 35.18 43.27
CA THR A 341 -17.44 35.71 42.45
C THR A 341 -17.03 36.57 41.22
N THR A 342 -17.71 36.28 40.13
CA THR A 342 -18.47 37.14 39.18
C THR A 342 -17.90 38.47 38.68
N LYS A 343 -17.88 38.57 37.31
CA LYS A 343 -18.51 39.74 36.66
C LYS A 343 -19.02 39.30 35.27
N THR A 344 -20.33 39.47 35.16
CA THR A 344 -21.21 39.32 33.97
C THR A 344 -21.14 40.55 33.05
N ALA A 345 -21.26 40.27 31.76
CA ALA A 345 -22.04 40.88 30.68
C ALA A 345 -21.52 42.17 30.01
N PRO A 346 -21.97 42.56 28.81
CA PRO A 346 -23.23 42.17 28.18
C PRO A 346 -23.18 41.75 26.69
N ALA A 347 -24.28 41.12 26.31
CA ALA A 347 -24.66 40.71 24.98
C ALA A 347 -24.93 41.88 24.02
N THR A 348 -24.58 41.77 22.76
CA THR A 348 -25.15 42.51 21.68
C THR A 348 -25.88 41.62 20.67
N LYS A 349 -27.06 42.11 20.34
CA LYS A 349 -28.13 41.51 19.57
C LYS A 349 -27.79 41.35 18.07
N PRO A 350 -28.51 40.47 17.33
CA PRO A 350 -28.23 40.16 15.94
C PRO A 350 -28.91 41.17 14.95
N ALA A 351 -28.26 41.38 13.84
CA ALA A 351 -28.82 42.14 12.72
C ALA A 351 -29.29 41.21 11.61
N ALA A 352 -30.53 41.36 11.34
CA ALA A 352 -31.39 41.20 10.19
C ALA A 352 -30.96 40.42 8.95
N ALA A 353 -31.86 39.51 8.61
CA ALA A 353 -32.02 38.81 7.33
C ALA A 353 -32.32 39.79 6.17
N VAL A 354 -31.65 39.55 5.04
CA VAL A 354 -32.05 40.14 3.76
C VAL A 354 -32.60 38.99 2.88
N LYS A 355 -33.86 39.17 2.47
CA LYS A 355 -34.63 38.33 1.54
C LYS A 355 -34.13 38.52 0.10
N PRO A 356 -34.31 37.49 -0.76
CA PRO A 356 -33.92 37.55 -2.17
C PRO A 356 -34.96 38.29 -3.02
N ALA A 357 -34.48 39.06 -4.01
CA ALA A 357 -35.29 39.66 -5.06
C ALA A 357 -35.47 38.66 -6.20
N ALA A 358 -36.73 38.48 -6.59
CA ALA A 358 -37.16 37.83 -7.84
C ALA A 358 -37.19 38.89 -8.97
N HIS A 359 -36.87 38.42 -10.16
CA HIS A 359 -37.31 38.86 -11.50
C HIS A 359 -36.26 38.39 -12.50
N SER A 360 -36.53 37.88 -13.69
CA SER A 360 -37.70 37.90 -14.56
C SER A 360 -37.51 36.88 -15.68
N HIS A 361 -38.59 36.28 -16.11
CA HIS A 361 -38.72 35.51 -17.35
C HIS A 361 -38.23 36.30 -18.57
N VAL A 362 -37.46 35.66 -19.43
CA VAL A 362 -37.41 35.95 -20.86
C VAL A 362 -37.55 34.64 -21.62
N GLU A 363 -38.72 34.49 -22.26
CA GLU A 363 -38.96 33.55 -23.35
C GLU A 363 -38.16 33.98 -24.59
N SER A 364 -37.52 33.01 -25.24
CA SER A 364 -37.28 33.10 -26.68
C SER A 364 -37.08 31.73 -27.31
N LYS A 365 -38.13 31.28 -27.98
CA LYS A 365 -38.22 30.75 -29.35
C LYS A 365 -37.18 29.73 -29.79
N THR A 366 -37.66 28.49 -29.92
CA THR A 366 -37.16 27.44 -30.80
C THR A 366 -37.11 27.92 -32.27
N PRO A 367 -36.17 27.44 -33.05
CA PRO A 367 -36.45 27.03 -34.43
C PRO A 367 -36.13 25.58 -34.74
N ALA A 368 -36.86 25.09 -35.72
CA ALA A 368 -37.13 23.77 -36.17
C ALA A 368 -35.95 23.03 -36.81
N HIS A 369 -36.11 21.70 -36.75
CA HIS A 369 -35.60 20.63 -37.61
C HIS A 369 -34.79 21.00 -38.86
N HIS A 370 -33.58 20.44 -38.94
CA HIS A 370 -33.03 19.94 -40.20
C HIS A 370 -32.27 18.66 -39.93
N THR A 371 -32.81 17.55 -40.46
CA THR A 371 -32.11 16.30 -40.71
C THR A 371 -31.28 16.44 -41.99
N PRO A 372 -30.08 15.87 -42.06
CA PRO A 372 -29.57 15.34 -43.31
C PRO A 372 -29.30 13.83 -43.23
N SER A 373 -29.81 13.23 -44.27
CA SER A 373 -29.69 11.88 -44.81
C SER A 373 -28.31 11.25 -44.78
N HIS A 374 -28.34 9.91 -44.53
CA HIS A 374 -27.26 8.97 -44.76
C HIS A 374 -26.77 8.90 -46.21
N PRO A 375 -25.50 8.56 -46.44
CA PRO A 375 -25.14 7.77 -47.59
C PRO A 375 -24.74 6.35 -47.20
N LYS A 376 -25.14 5.43 -48.10
CA LYS A 376 -25.07 4.00 -48.09
C LYS A 376 -23.65 3.44 -48.05
N ALA A 377 -23.54 2.28 -47.42
CA ALA A 377 -22.44 1.34 -47.44
C ALA A 377 -22.04 0.92 -48.88
N LYS A 378 -20.73 0.79 -49.10
CA LYS A 378 -20.19 -0.09 -50.12
C LYS A 378 -19.37 -1.20 -49.45
N HIS A 379 -19.83 -2.42 -49.65
CA HIS A 379 -19.07 -3.65 -49.49
C HIS A 379 -17.90 -3.64 -50.48
N ASP A 380 -16.72 -3.98 -49.99
CA ASP A 380 -15.70 -4.62 -50.79
C ASP A 380 -15.03 -5.72 -49.97
N THR A 381 -15.31 -6.91 -50.42
CA THR A 381 -14.71 -8.21 -50.11
C THR A 381 -13.38 -8.32 -50.86
N ILE A 382 -12.28 -8.61 -50.19
CA ILE A 382 -11.10 -9.24 -50.81
C ILE A 382 -10.55 -10.29 -49.87
N SER A 383 -10.54 -11.52 -50.45
CA SER A 383 -9.97 -12.75 -49.94
C SER A 383 -8.48 -12.90 -50.24
N HIS A 384 -7.78 -13.63 -49.37
CA HIS A 384 -6.58 -14.48 -49.58
C HIS A 384 -5.33 -13.93 -50.27
N GLN A 385 -4.27 -13.78 -49.53
CA GLN A 385 -3.12 -14.74 -49.52
C GLN A 385 -2.35 -14.57 -48.21
#